data_8b9814e37fcc2f23e7e0b640827046b5
#
_entry.id   8b9814e37fcc2f23e7e0b640827046b5
#
_cell.length_a   1.000
_cell.length_b   1.000
_cell.length_c   1.000
_cell.angle_alpha   90.00
_cell.angle_beta   90.00
_cell.angle_gamma   90.00
#
_symmetry.space_group_name_H-M   'P 1'
#
loop_
_entity.id
_entity.type
_entity.pdbx_description
1 polymer ?
#
loop_
_entity_poly.entity_id
_entity_poly.type
_entity_poly.pdbx_seq_one_letter_code
_entity_poly.pdbx_strand_id
1 'polypeptide(L)'
;LSFSMMKVLVFLDSHSECGYNWLPPLLEPVALNYRTVTCPFVDVIDHSTFLYRLQDHGARGSFDWELYYKRLPLLPEDAAHPDLPFNSPVMAGGYFAISTKWFWELGGYDEGLDIWGGEQYELSFKIWQCGGTLIDVPCSHVGHIYREFSPFVNPGAGDFVGRNYKRVAEVWMDEYKEYVIAFDQSVRYPPVEVVDVREGEIRSIQSGLCVTVQFVVEHSVVGLADCSKGHDDAAVGEQFFKYTTRKEIKFKNRRLCFDVPENRLKAPVILYSCHDMQGNQAWRYNSKTMQIVHPVTNMCLDADFSRREVFMQSCNLNLLSQRWSFGAIVDS
;
A
#
# COMPACT_ATOMS: atom_id res chain seq x y z
N LEU A 1 28.25 -41.72 0.42
CA LEU A 1 27.36 -40.60 0.07
C LEU A 1 27.28 -39.70 1.29
N SER A 2 28.05 -38.59 1.30
CA SER A 2 27.95 -37.54 2.32
C SER A 2 26.67 -36.78 2.03
N PHE A 3 25.64 -37.00 2.81
CA PHE A 3 24.47 -36.11 2.83
C PHE A 3 24.92 -34.81 3.50
N SER A 4 25.32 -33.82 2.69
CA SER A 4 25.44 -32.46 3.18
C SER A 4 24.03 -32.00 3.50
N MET A 5 23.70 -31.88 4.81
CA MET A 5 22.42 -31.33 5.21
C MET A 5 22.35 -29.86 4.74
N MET A 6 21.42 -29.57 3.85
CA MET A 6 21.16 -28.20 3.44
C MET A 6 20.66 -27.41 4.66
N LYS A 7 21.33 -26.29 4.95
CA LYS A 7 20.86 -25.35 5.98
C LYS A 7 20.01 -24.26 5.31
N VAL A 8 18.84 -23.99 5.85
CA VAL A 8 17.94 -22.95 5.38
C VAL A 8 17.80 -21.90 6.49
N LEU A 9 17.94 -20.65 6.10
CA LEU A 9 17.60 -19.51 6.94
C LEU A 9 16.12 -19.19 6.73
N VAL A 10 15.40 -18.96 7.81
CA VAL A 10 14.02 -18.50 7.77
C VAL A 10 13.96 -17.18 8.52
N PHE A 11 13.56 -16.12 7.82
CA PHE A 11 13.41 -14.80 8.39
C PHE A 11 11.95 -14.58 8.78
N LEU A 12 11.72 -14.10 9.98
CA LEU A 12 10.40 -13.79 10.52
C LEU A 12 10.49 -12.54 11.37
N ASP A 13 9.55 -11.63 11.20
CA ASP A 13 9.37 -10.53 12.12
C ASP A 13 8.99 -11.03 13.53
N SER A 14 9.45 -10.36 14.56
CA SER A 14 9.26 -10.79 15.95
C SER A 14 7.80 -10.70 16.44
N HIS A 15 6.93 -10.00 15.71
CA HIS A 15 5.52 -9.77 16.03
C HIS A 15 4.62 -10.52 15.04
N SER A 16 4.79 -11.85 15.03
CA SER A 16 4.15 -12.75 14.07
C SER A 16 3.60 -13.99 14.73
N GLU A 17 2.60 -14.60 14.11
CA GLU A 17 2.08 -15.93 14.43
C GLU A 17 2.17 -16.83 13.20
N CYS A 18 2.83 -17.97 13.33
CA CYS A 18 2.95 -18.95 12.27
C CYS A 18 1.68 -19.80 12.16
N GLY A 19 1.12 -19.90 10.97
CA GLY A 19 -0.02 -20.77 10.69
C GLY A 19 0.32 -22.26 10.86
N TYR A 20 -0.71 -23.10 10.88
CA TYR A 20 -0.51 -24.55 10.92
C TYR A 20 0.24 -25.02 9.66
N ASN A 21 1.25 -25.87 9.87
CA ASN A 21 2.06 -26.47 8.78
C ASN A 21 2.70 -25.45 7.82
N TRP A 22 3.00 -24.25 8.27
CA TRP A 22 3.53 -23.15 7.45
C TRP A 22 4.93 -23.40 6.87
N LEU A 23 5.79 -24.12 7.61
CA LEU A 23 7.20 -24.26 7.29
C LEU A 23 7.52 -25.28 6.18
N PRO A 24 6.96 -26.49 6.15
CA PRO A 24 7.30 -27.50 5.12
C PRO A 24 7.10 -27.00 3.68
N PRO A 25 6.01 -26.29 3.32
CA PRO A 25 5.83 -25.77 1.96
C PRO A 25 6.91 -24.74 1.56
N LEU A 26 7.47 -24.00 2.52
CA LEU A 26 8.58 -23.08 2.26
C LEU A 26 9.91 -23.80 2.02
N LEU A 27 10.14 -24.91 2.70
CA LEU A 27 11.41 -25.62 2.64
C LEU A 27 11.55 -26.49 1.38
N GLU A 28 10.47 -27.05 0.87
CA GLU A 28 10.48 -27.98 -0.26
C GLU A 28 11.08 -27.36 -1.53
N PRO A 29 10.66 -26.19 -2.02
CA PRO A 29 11.25 -25.58 -3.22
C PRO A 29 12.74 -25.22 -3.02
N VAL A 30 13.12 -24.78 -1.83
CA VAL A 30 14.53 -24.48 -1.49
C VAL A 30 15.37 -25.77 -1.51
N ALA A 31 14.80 -26.91 -1.06
CA ALA A 31 15.48 -28.19 -1.09
C ALA A 31 15.68 -28.74 -2.51
N LEU A 32 14.72 -28.48 -3.40
CA LEU A 32 14.78 -28.86 -4.80
C LEU A 32 15.78 -28.01 -5.59
N ASN A 33 15.83 -26.72 -5.30
CA ASN A 33 16.79 -25.79 -5.89
C ASN A 33 17.26 -24.78 -4.85
N TYR A 34 18.51 -24.87 -4.40
CA TYR A 34 19.06 -24.02 -3.34
C TYR A 34 19.11 -22.52 -3.69
N ARG A 35 18.88 -22.14 -4.96
CA ARG A 35 18.77 -20.74 -5.41
C ARG A 35 17.34 -20.24 -5.42
N THR A 36 16.37 -21.06 -5.01
CA THR A 36 14.98 -20.61 -4.83
C THR A 36 14.84 -19.98 -3.45
N VAL A 37 14.15 -18.84 -3.42
CA VAL A 37 13.73 -18.15 -2.21
C VAL A 37 12.21 -18.20 -2.16
N THR A 38 11.65 -18.54 -1.00
CA THR A 38 10.23 -18.75 -0.83
C THR A 38 9.65 -17.78 0.20
N CYS A 39 8.50 -17.20 -0.10
CA CYS A 39 7.77 -16.32 0.80
C CYS A 39 6.41 -16.94 1.17
N PRO A 40 5.99 -16.90 2.44
CA PRO A 40 4.64 -17.25 2.83
C PRO A 40 3.66 -16.13 2.45
N PHE A 41 2.38 -16.43 2.44
CA PHE A 41 1.35 -15.40 2.49
C PHE A 41 1.34 -14.75 3.87
N VAL A 42 1.36 -13.44 3.89
CA VAL A 42 1.36 -12.64 5.12
C VAL A 42 -0.07 -12.19 5.40
N ASP A 43 -0.66 -12.78 6.43
CA ASP A 43 -2.00 -12.46 6.90
C ASP A 43 -1.99 -11.34 7.93
N VAL A 44 -3.13 -10.77 8.23
CA VAL A 44 -3.28 -9.66 9.16
C VAL A 44 -3.71 -10.14 10.53
N ILE A 45 -2.97 -9.74 11.56
CA ILE A 45 -3.42 -9.80 12.94
C ILE A 45 -3.71 -8.37 13.39
N ASP A 46 -4.95 -8.11 13.75
CA ASP A 46 -5.36 -6.81 14.27
C ASP A 46 -4.68 -6.51 15.61
N HIS A 47 -3.97 -5.40 15.70
CA HIS A 47 -3.15 -5.07 16.88
C HIS A 47 -3.94 -4.81 18.15
N SER A 48 -5.22 -4.47 18.04
CA SER A 48 -6.08 -4.13 19.19
C SER A 48 -6.90 -5.32 19.68
N THR A 49 -7.38 -6.15 18.77
CA THR A 49 -8.25 -7.29 19.08
C THR A 49 -7.55 -8.64 18.97
N PHE A 50 -6.37 -8.68 18.36
CA PHE A 50 -5.62 -9.90 18.00
C PHE A 50 -6.42 -10.87 17.12
N LEU A 51 -7.43 -10.36 16.41
CA LEU A 51 -8.16 -11.15 15.43
C LEU A 51 -7.30 -11.43 14.21
N TYR A 52 -7.12 -12.71 13.91
CA TYR A 52 -6.44 -13.18 12.71
C TYR A 52 -7.37 -13.10 11.51
N ARG A 53 -6.92 -12.51 10.42
CA ARG A 53 -7.66 -12.38 9.15
C ARG A 53 -6.76 -12.75 7.98
N LEU A 54 -7.25 -13.64 7.12
CA LEU A 54 -6.59 -13.89 5.85
C LEU A 54 -6.58 -12.60 5.02
N GLN A 55 -5.42 -12.22 4.50
CA GLN A 55 -5.28 -10.94 3.83
C GLN A 55 -5.79 -11.00 2.40
N ASP A 56 -5.45 -12.05 1.65
CA ASP A 56 -6.00 -12.26 0.30
C ASP A 56 -5.75 -13.68 -0.24
N HIS A 57 -6.23 -13.89 -1.47
CA HIS A 57 -6.16 -15.15 -2.18
C HIS A 57 -5.02 -15.23 -3.21
N GLY A 58 -4.02 -14.38 -3.07
CA GLY A 58 -2.82 -14.33 -3.89
C GLY A 58 -2.70 -13.08 -4.73
N ALA A 59 -1.54 -12.45 -4.61
CA ALA A 59 -1.11 -11.35 -5.46
C ALA A 59 0.41 -11.34 -5.47
N ARG A 60 0.99 -11.01 -6.62
CA ARG A 60 2.45 -10.91 -6.78
C ARG A 60 2.96 -9.62 -6.18
N GLY A 61 4.09 -9.67 -5.48
CA GLY A 61 4.78 -8.47 -4.99
C GLY A 61 5.29 -7.61 -6.13
N SER A 62 5.15 -6.30 -5.99
CA SER A 62 5.62 -5.29 -6.95
C SER A 62 5.95 -3.99 -6.21
N PHE A 63 6.29 -2.95 -6.96
CA PHE A 63 6.57 -1.62 -6.46
C PHE A 63 6.19 -0.56 -7.51
N ASP A 64 6.00 0.67 -7.07
CA ASP A 64 5.92 1.84 -7.95
C ASP A 64 7.27 2.55 -8.07
N TRP A 65 7.35 3.61 -8.88
CA TRP A 65 8.58 4.37 -9.07
C TRP A 65 9.02 5.18 -7.82
N GLU A 66 8.19 5.16 -6.78
CA GLU A 66 8.52 5.71 -5.46
C GLU A 66 9.08 4.63 -4.51
N LEU A 67 9.21 3.39 -5.02
CA LEU A 67 9.58 2.18 -4.27
C LEU A 67 8.62 1.88 -3.11
N TYR A 68 7.34 2.28 -3.23
CA TYR A 68 6.31 1.74 -2.36
C TYR A 68 5.89 0.36 -2.82
N TYR A 69 5.82 -0.57 -1.88
CA TYR A 69 5.35 -1.93 -2.16
C TYR A 69 3.92 -1.92 -2.69
N LYS A 70 3.71 -2.67 -3.75
CA LYS A 70 2.41 -2.84 -4.41
C LYS A 70 2.11 -4.32 -4.60
N ARG A 71 0.86 -4.62 -4.86
CA ARG A 71 0.40 -5.96 -5.16
C ARG A 71 -0.23 -5.98 -6.55
N LEU A 72 0.23 -6.89 -7.40
CA LEU A 72 -0.30 -7.11 -8.74
C LEU A 72 -1.18 -8.36 -8.75
N PRO A 73 -2.21 -8.39 -9.59
CA PRO A 73 -2.96 -9.63 -9.85
C PRO A 73 -2.03 -10.77 -10.27
N LEU A 74 -2.44 -12.00 -9.97
CA LEU A 74 -1.77 -13.19 -10.51
C LEU A 74 -1.79 -13.16 -12.03
N LEU A 75 -0.81 -13.80 -12.65
CA LEU A 75 -0.86 -14.10 -14.08
C LEU A 75 -2.01 -15.07 -14.36
N PRO A 76 -2.61 -15.06 -15.55
CA PRO A 76 -3.72 -15.98 -15.87
C PRO A 76 -3.39 -17.46 -15.63
N GLU A 77 -2.14 -17.87 -15.90
CA GLU A 77 -1.64 -19.21 -15.65
C GLU A 77 -1.56 -19.55 -14.15
N ASP A 78 -1.11 -18.61 -13.32
CA ASP A 78 -1.03 -18.77 -11.86
C ASP A 78 -2.44 -18.76 -11.23
N ALA A 79 -3.32 -17.89 -11.72
CA ALA A 79 -4.69 -17.79 -11.24
C ALA A 79 -5.52 -19.06 -11.55
N ALA A 80 -5.14 -19.85 -12.56
CA ALA A 80 -5.74 -21.15 -12.85
C ALA A 80 -5.37 -22.23 -11.81
N HIS A 81 -4.29 -22.03 -11.06
CA HIS A 81 -3.75 -22.95 -10.05
C HIS A 81 -3.38 -22.19 -8.76
N PRO A 82 -4.35 -21.61 -8.04
CA PRO A 82 -4.09 -20.69 -6.93
C PRO A 82 -3.46 -21.34 -5.69
N ASP A 83 -3.38 -22.65 -5.67
CA ASP A 83 -2.75 -23.48 -4.62
C ASP A 83 -1.29 -23.82 -4.92
N LEU A 84 -0.79 -23.51 -6.12
CA LEU A 84 0.60 -23.75 -6.49
C LEU A 84 1.46 -22.50 -6.26
N PRO A 85 2.77 -22.69 -5.92
CA PRO A 85 3.70 -21.57 -5.84
C PRO A 85 3.85 -20.84 -7.17
N PHE A 86 3.99 -19.50 -7.11
CA PHE A 86 4.13 -18.65 -8.29
C PHE A 86 5.27 -17.63 -8.12
N ASN A 87 5.79 -17.16 -9.25
CA ASN A 87 6.86 -16.17 -9.27
C ASN A 87 6.40 -14.80 -8.79
N SER A 88 7.18 -14.17 -7.91
CA SER A 88 6.94 -12.83 -7.41
C SER A 88 8.11 -11.91 -7.76
N PRO A 89 7.90 -10.75 -8.39
CA PRO A 89 8.98 -9.82 -8.73
C PRO A 89 9.79 -9.35 -7.52
N VAL A 90 9.12 -9.07 -6.41
CA VAL A 90 9.74 -8.67 -5.16
C VAL A 90 9.00 -9.26 -3.95
N MET A 91 9.71 -9.49 -2.86
CA MET A 91 9.11 -9.90 -1.60
C MET A 91 8.54 -8.70 -0.84
N ALA A 92 7.58 -8.95 0.05
CA ALA A 92 7.08 -7.93 0.98
C ALA A 92 8.12 -7.53 2.04
N GLY A 93 9.12 -8.40 2.28
CA GLY A 93 10.10 -8.26 3.35
C GLY A 93 9.65 -8.95 4.64
N GLY A 94 10.60 -9.21 5.54
CA GLY A 94 10.32 -9.76 6.87
C GLY A 94 10.00 -11.26 6.93
N TYR A 95 9.54 -11.87 5.83
CA TYR A 95 9.08 -13.26 5.79
C TYR A 95 9.58 -14.00 4.56
N PHE A 96 10.60 -14.83 4.71
CA PHE A 96 11.08 -15.68 3.61
C PHE A 96 11.99 -16.79 4.12
N ALA A 97 12.14 -17.82 3.29
CA ALA A 97 13.13 -18.87 3.48
C ALA A 97 14.14 -18.91 2.32
N ILE A 98 15.41 -19.05 2.65
CA ILE A 98 16.52 -19.06 1.70
C ILE A 98 17.59 -20.06 2.15
N SER A 99 18.25 -20.75 1.23
CA SER A 99 19.39 -21.57 1.63
C SER A 99 20.51 -20.69 2.19
N THR A 100 21.14 -21.13 3.29
CA THR A 100 22.28 -20.41 3.88
C THR A 100 23.39 -20.19 2.85
N LYS A 101 23.61 -21.20 2.00
CA LYS A 101 24.59 -21.12 0.92
C LYS A 101 24.28 -19.99 -0.06
N TRP A 102 23.04 -19.92 -0.55
CA TRP A 102 22.64 -18.90 -1.52
C TRP A 102 22.66 -17.50 -0.92
N PHE A 103 22.18 -17.34 0.34
CA PHE A 103 22.22 -16.08 1.04
C PHE A 103 23.64 -15.48 1.10
N TRP A 104 24.63 -16.30 1.39
CA TRP A 104 26.03 -15.84 1.46
C TRP A 104 26.71 -15.74 0.09
N GLU A 105 26.29 -16.51 -0.91
CA GLU A 105 26.74 -16.32 -2.30
C GLU A 105 26.25 -14.97 -2.86
N LEU A 106 25.08 -14.50 -2.43
CA LEU A 106 24.56 -13.17 -2.74
C LEU A 106 25.23 -12.04 -1.92
N GLY A 107 26.08 -12.36 -0.96
CA GLY A 107 26.75 -11.40 -0.07
C GLY A 107 25.93 -10.96 1.15
N GLY A 108 24.83 -11.64 1.47
CA GLY A 108 23.94 -11.26 2.56
C GLY A 108 23.15 -9.98 2.24
N TYR A 109 22.72 -9.26 3.25
CA TYR A 109 22.14 -7.92 3.09
C TYR A 109 23.21 -6.85 2.82
N ASP A 110 22.84 -5.77 2.16
CA ASP A 110 23.68 -4.60 2.01
C ASP A 110 23.83 -3.86 3.34
N GLU A 111 25.05 -3.90 3.92
CA GLU A 111 25.37 -3.24 5.19
C GLU A 111 25.30 -1.70 5.12
N GLY A 112 25.15 -1.14 3.93
CA GLY A 112 24.96 0.30 3.72
C GLY A 112 23.51 0.76 3.85
N LEU A 113 22.55 -0.14 4.10
CA LEU A 113 21.18 0.22 4.39
C LEU A 113 20.99 0.56 5.87
N ASP A 114 20.33 1.68 6.14
CA ASP A 114 20.13 2.20 7.49
C ASP A 114 18.73 1.84 8.02
N ILE A 115 18.63 1.44 9.25
CA ILE A 115 17.44 1.33 10.10
C ILE A 115 16.32 0.48 9.49
N TRP A 116 15.69 0.91 8.38
CA TRP A 116 14.52 0.25 7.79
C TRP A 116 14.27 0.74 6.35
N GLY A 117 13.81 -0.19 5.49
CA GLY A 117 13.35 0.08 4.13
C GLY A 117 14.43 -0.10 3.07
N GLY A 118 14.05 -0.72 1.96
CA GLY A 118 14.92 -1.00 0.82
C GLY A 118 15.51 -2.41 0.80
N GLU A 119 15.66 -3.06 1.94
CA GLU A 119 16.25 -4.40 2.08
C GLU A 119 15.49 -5.47 1.29
N GLN A 120 14.17 -5.39 1.23
CA GLN A 120 13.35 -6.31 0.47
C GLN A 120 13.56 -6.18 -1.04
N TYR A 121 13.74 -4.97 -1.54
CA TYR A 121 14.02 -4.73 -2.97
C TYR A 121 15.45 -5.12 -3.32
N GLU A 122 16.40 -4.73 -2.49
CA GLU A 122 17.81 -5.06 -2.64
C GLU A 122 18.00 -6.58 -2.78
N LEU A 123 17.44 -7.35 -1.85
CA LEU A 123 17.54 -8.79 -1.87
C LEU A 123 16.75 -9.42 -3.02
N SER A 124 15.55 -8.93 -3.33
CA SER A 124 14.75 -9.42 -4.46
C SER A 124 15.46 -9.24 -5.79
N PHE A 125 16.03 -8.06 -6.03
CA PHE A 125 16.77 -7.78 -7.27
C PHE A 125 18.05 -8.62 -7.37
N LYS A 126 18.78 -8.79 -6.27
CA LYS A 126 19.91 -9.73 -6.19
C LYS A 126 19.53 -11.14 -6.59
N ILE A 127 18.45 -11.67 -6.02
CA ILE A 127 17.99 -13.03 -6.30
C ILE A 127 17.77 -13.21 -7.80
N TRP A 128 16.99 -12.31 -8.43
CA TRP A 128 16.67 -12.41 -9.84
C TRP A 128 17.88 -12.19 -10.74
N GLN A 129 18.66 -11.15 -10.51
CA GLN A 129 19.80 -10.79 -11.36
C GLN A 129 20.97 -11.75 -11.23
N CYS A 130 21.11 -12.43 -10.11
CA CYS A 130 22.14 -13.45 -9.91
C CYS A 130 21.69 -14.88 -10.31
N GLY A 131 20.53 -15.01 -10.97
CA GLY A 131 20.03 -16.30 -11.51
C GLY A 131 19.40 -17.22 -10.48
N GLY A 132 18.79 -16.65 -9.44
CA GLY A 132 17.87 -17.32 -8.51
C GLY A 132 16.41 -17.17 -8.92
N THR A 133 15.53 -17.63 -8.05
CA THR A 133 14.07 -17.56 -8.22
C THR A 133 13.45 -17.12 -6.91
N LEU A 134 12.47 -16.20 -6.97
CA LEU A 134 11.67 -15.75 -5.83
C LEU A 134 10.22 -16.13 -6.07
N ILE A 135 9.65 -16.93 -5.16
CA ILE A 135 8.27 -17.41 -5.28
C ILE A 135 7.47 -17.18 -4.01
N ASP A 136 6.19 -16.88 -4.20
CA ASP A 136 5.19 -16.90 -3.13
C ASP A 136 4.56 -18.28 -3.04
N VAL A 137 4.32 -18.76 -1.81
CA VAL A 137 3.85 -20.13 -1.52
C VAL A 137 2.49 -20.08 -0.84
N PRO A 138 1.38 -20.29 -1.58
CA PRO A 138 0.01 -20.12 -1.07
C PRO A 138 -0.35 -21.05 0.10
N CYS A 139 0.28 -22.22 0.20
CA CYS A 139 0.04 -23.17 1.30
C CYS A 139 0.75 -22.81 2.60
N SER A 140 1.50 -21.71 2.63
CA SER A 140 2.22 -21.22 3.80
C SER A 140 1.64 -19.87 4.23
N HIS A 141 1.12 -19.79 5.45
CA HIS A 141 0.54 -18.58 6.02
C HIS A 141 1.23 -18.19 7.32
N VAL A 142 1.55 -16.90 7.44
CA VAL A 142 2.11 -16.30 8.66
C VAL A 142 1.34 -15.00 8.93
N GLY A 143 0.75 -14.89 10.12
CA GLY A 143 0.07 -13.67 10.55
C GLY A 143 1.06 -12.63 11.06
N HIS A 144 0.88 -11.38 10.63
CA HIS A 144 1.68 -10.23 11.04
C HIS A 144 0.81 -9.24 11.83
N ILE A 145 1.31 -8.78 12.99
CA ILE A 145 0.65 -7.75 13.79
C ILE A 145 1.03 -6.39 13.21
N TYR A 146 0.13 -5.79 12.43
CA TYR A 146 0.33 -4.45 11.89
C TYR A 146 0.09 -3.40 12.97
N ARG A 147 1.11 -2.57 13.23
CA ARG A 147 1.08 -1.50 14.23
C ARG A 147 0.66 -0.17 13.59
N GLU A 148 0.02 0.68 14.36
CA GLU A 148 -0.35 2.04 13.92
C GLU A 148 0.84 3.01 13.90
N PHE A 149 1.96 2.65 14.52
CA PHE A 149 3.14 3.51 14.64
C PHE A 149 4.43 2.73 14.43
N SER A 150 5.45 3.42 13.94
CA SER A 150 6.79 2.87 13.89
C SER A 150 7.35 2.65 15.29
N PRO A 151 7.85 1.44 15.63
CA PRO A 151 8.41 1.15 16.95
C PRO A 151 9.81 1.74 17.16
N PHE A 152 10.44 2.23 16.10
CA PHE A 152 11.75 2.85 16.17
C PHE A 152 11.67 4.35 15.96
N VAL A 153 12.39 5.08 16.79
CA VAL A 153 12.55 6.52 16.67
C VAL A 153 13.67 6.78 15.68
N ASN A 154 13.49 7.74 14.77
CA ASN A 154 14.59 8.21 13.94
C ASN A 154 15.64 8.87 14.85
N PRO A 155 16.86 8.32 14.97
CA PRO A 155 17.89 8.84 15.88
C PRO A 155 18.54 10.14 15.36
N GLY A 156 17.87 10.89 14.52
CA GLY A 156 18.41 12.08 13.85
C GLY A 156 19.14 11.77 12.54
N ALA A 157 18.93 10.58 12.00
CA ALA A 157 19.54 10.14 10.74
C ALA A 157 18.94 10.81 9.48
N GLY A 158 18.00 11.74 9.63
CA GLY A 158 17.32 12.38 8.51
C GLY A 158 16.46 11.39 7.70
N ASP A 159 16.36 11.56 6.38
CA ASP A 159 15.67 10.65 5.51
C ASP A 159 16.52 9.42 5.18
N PHE A 160 16.53 8.43 6.08
CA PHE A 160 17.24 7.17 5.86
C PHE A 160 16.51 6.27 4.83
N VAL A 161 15.18 6.33 4.74
CA VAL A 161 14.40 5.54 3.78
C VAL A 161 14.71 5.97 2.34
N GLY A 162 14.70 7.27 2.08
CA GLY A 162 15.07 7.80 0.77
C GLY A 162 16.52 7.48 0.38
N ARG A 163 17.45 7.56 1.34
CA ARG A 163 18.84 7.13 1.10
C ARG A 163 18.95 5.64 0.78
N ASN A 164 18.22 4.79 1.49
CA ASN A 164 18.19 3.35 1.23
C ASN A 164 17.63 3.07 -0.18
N TYR A 165 16.51 3.68 -0.53
CA TYR A 165 15.89 3.50 -1.84
C TYR A 165 16.77 4.01 -2.97
N LYS A 166 17.43 5.16 -2.79
CA LYS A 166 18.41 5.66 -3.75
C LYS A 166 19.56 4.67 -3.92
N ARG A 167 20.07 4.12 -2.82
CA ARG A 167 21.15 3.14 -2.84
C ARG A 167 20.75 1.88 -3.62
N VAL A 168 19.54 1.36 -3.40
CA VAL A 168 18.99 0.23 -4.14
C VAL A 168 18.87 0.55 -5.63
N ALA A 169 18.32 1.72 -5.97
CA ALA A 169 18.14 2.15 -7.35
C ALA A 169 19.48 2.28 -8.08
N GLU A 170 20.47 2.93 -7.46
CA GLU A 170 21.81 3.14 -8.05
C GLU A 170 22.53 1.82 -8.35
N VAL A 171 22.33 0.79 -7.51
CA VAL A 171 23.05 -0.49 -7.64
C VAL A 171 22.33 -1.47 -8.54
N TRP A 172 20.98 -1.52 -8.49
CA TRP A 172 20.20 -2.64 -9.02
C TRP A 172 19.22 -2.29 -10.14
N MET A 173 18.99 -0.99 -10.44
CA MET A 173 17.93 -0.61 -11.38
C MET A 173 18.46 -0.09 -12.72
N ASP A 174 19.76 -0.19 -13.00
CA ASP A 174 20.38 0.23 -14.26
C ASP A 174 19.87 1.63 -14.72
N GLU A 175 19.41 1.75 -15.97
CA GLU A 175 18.83 2.99 -16.50
C GLU A 175 17.48 3.34 -15.85
N TYR A 176 16.78 2.38 -15.26
CA TYR A 176 15.50 2.62 -14.58
C TYR A 176 15.64 3.40 -13.27
N LYS A 177 16.86 3.50 -12.72
CA LYS A 177 17.13 4.33 -11.54
C LYS A 177 16.71 5.79 -11.73
N GLU A 178 16.79 6.30 -12.95
CA GLU A 178 16.42 7.68 -13.26
C GLU A 178 14.95 7.96 -12.97
N TYR A 179 14.08 6.96 -13.09
CA TYR A 179 12.66 7.10 -12.73
C TYR A 179 12.45 7.18 -11.22
N VAL A 180 13.26 6.48 -10.44
CA VAL A 180 13.24 6.54 -8.97
C VAL A 180 13.88 7.83 -8.47
N ILE A 181 15.01 8.23 -9.04
CA ILE A 181 15.77 9.42 -8.65
C ILE A 181 15.06 10.71 -9.08
N ALA A 182 14.35 10.71 -10.24
CA ALA A 182 13.54 11.84 -10.68
C ALA A 182 12.40 12.16 -9.71
N PHE A 183 11.95 11.17 -8.94
CA PHE A 183 11.14 11.36 -7.75
C PHE A 183 12.06 11.65 -6.54
N ASP A 184 12.91 12.68 -6.62
CA ASP A 184 13.85 13.03 -5.55
C ASP A 184 13.13 13.08 -4.18
N GLN A 185 13.28 12.00 -3.44
CA GLN A 185 12.64 11.85 -2.13
C GLN A 185 13.23 12.84 -1.11
N SER A 186 14.44 13.39 -1.35
CA SER A 186 14.99 14.45 -0.53
C SER A 186 14.21 15.76 -0.66
N VAL A 187 13.49 15.94 -1.77
CA VAL A 187 12.51 17.03 -1.94
C VAL A 187 11.15 16.67 -1.29
N ARG A 188 10.90 15.39 -1.00
CA ARG A 188 9.64 14.93 -0.41
C ARG A 188 9.62 14.91 1.12
N TYR A 189 10.79 14.94 1.78
CA TYR A 189 10.90 14.89 3.24
C TYR A 189 11.84 15.96 3.84
N PRO A 190 11.67 17.24 3.54
CA PRO A 190 11.59 18.15 4.65
C PRO A 190 10.36 17.65 5.45
N PRO A 191 10.20 17.91 6.75
CA PRO A 191 8.90 17.84 7.35
C PRO A 191 8.03 18.80 6.53
N VAL A 192 7.33 18.25 5.51
CA VAL A 192 6.41 19.04 4.71
C VAL A 192 5.34 19.34 5.72
N GLU A 193 5.33 20.57 6.14
CA GLU A 193 4.17 21.13 6.79
C GLU A 193 3.00 20.70 5.90
N VAL A 194 2.15 19.80 6.41
CA VAL A 194 1.02 19.27 5.62
C VAL A 194 0.06 20.42 5.47
N VAL A 195 0.26 21.20 4.41
CA VAL A 195 -0.58 22.35 4.09
C VAL A 195 -1.82 21.83 3.37
N ASP A 196 -2.97 22.20 3.86
CA ASP A 196 -4.23 21.90 3.21
C ASP A 196 -4.31 22.69 1.90
N VAL A 197 -4.36 22.01 0.77
CA VAL A 197 -4.36 22.62 -0.58
C VAL A 197 -5.77 23.10 -0.95
N ARG A 198 -6.79 22.41 -0.46
CA ARG A 198 -8.19 22.75 -0.63
C ARG A 198 -8.97 22.37 0.62
N GLU A 199 -9.98 23.18 0.93
CA GLU A 199 -10.91 22.82 2.01
C GLU A 199 -12.34 23.20 1.66
N GLY A 200 -13.29 22.43 2.19
CA GLY A 200 -14.71 22.65 2.00
C GLY A 200 -15.47 21.38 1.62
N GLU A 201 -16.65 21.61 1.05
CA GLU A 201 -17.53 20.55 0.59
C GLU A 201 -17.00 19.91 -0.70
N ILE A 202 -17.25 18.61 -0.85
CA ILE A 202 -17.13 17.88 -2.13
C ILE A 202 -18.54 17.72 -2.68
N ARG A 203 -18.88 18.48 -3.73
CA ARG A 203 -20.24 18.57 -4.27
C ARG A 203 -20.32 17.95 -5.66
N SER A 204 -21.32 17.11 -5.89
CA SER A 204 -21.61 16.57 -7.21
C SER A 204 -22.09 17.65 -8.16
N ILE A 205 -21.48 17.73 -9.34
CA ILE A 205 -21.90 18.66 -10.41
C ILE A 205 -23.26 18.26 -10.98
N GLN A 206 -23.58 16.97 -11.01
CA GLN A 206 -24.81 16.45 -11.60
C GLN A 206 -26.03 16.66 -10.69
N SER A 207 -25.92 16.31 -9.42
CA SER A 207 -27.07 16.31 -8.50
C SER A 207 -27.11 17.49 -7.53
N GLY A 208 -25.97 18.18 -7.34
CA GLY A 208 -25.82 19.20 -6.31
C GLY A 208 -25.72 18.65 -4.89
N LEU A 209 -25.77 17.32 -4.69
CA LEU A 209 -25.57 16.68 -3.38
C LEU A 209 -24.11 16.78 -2.95
N CYS A 210 -23.91 16.81 -1.64
CA CYS A 210 -22.58 16.84 -1.03
C CYS A 210 -22.18 15.47 -0.48
N VAL A 211 -20.90 15.15 -0.64
CA VAL A 211 -20.28 14.01 0.03
C VAL A 211 -20.40 14.21 1.53
N THR A 212 -20.84 13.18 2.23
CA THR A 212 -21.12 13.23 3.67
C THR A 212 -20.62 12.01 4.40
N VAL A 213 -20.33 12.17 5.68
CA VAL A 213 -19.97 11.12 6.61
C VAL A 213 -21.08 10.95 7.63
N GLN A 214 -21.75 9.78 7.64
CA GLN A 214 -22.85 9.53 8.58
C GLN A 214 -22.37 9.33 10.02
N PHE A 215 -21.23 8.63 10.19
CA PHE A 215 -20.62 8.38 11.49
C PHE A 215 -19.15 8.72 11.43
N VAL A 216 -18.66 9.48 12.40
CA VAL A 216 -17.25 9.93 12.44
C VAL A 216 -16.41 8.90 13.20
N VAL A 217 -16.36 7.67 12.68
CA VAL A 217 -15.59 6.55 13.20
C VAL A 217 -14.92 5.81 12.05
N GLU A 218 -13.90 5.03 12.35
CA GLU A 218 -13.25 4.17 11.36
C GLU A 218 -14.23 3.18 10.73
N HIS A 219 -13.97 2.80 9.50
CA HIS A 219 -14.79 1.93 8.65
C HIS A 219 -16.17 2.52 8.30
N SER A 220 -16.45 3.78 8.67
CA SER A 220 -17.69 4.44 8.28
C SER A 220 -17.70 4.69 6.79
N VAL A 221 -18.76 4.25 6.11
CA VAL A 221 -18.93 4.45 4.67
C VAL A 221 -19.25 5.92 4.39
N VAL A 222 -18.57 6.47 3.40
CA VAL A 222 -18.84 7.81 2.87
C VAL A 222 -20.03 7.75 1.92
N GLY A 223 -20.96 8.67 2.04
CA GLY A 223 -22.17 8.72 1.22
C GLY A 223 -22.49 10.12 0.69
N LEU A 224 -23.77 10.36 0.36
CA LEU A 224 -24.27 11.63 -0.14
C LEU A 224 -25.44 12.14 0.71
N ALA A 225 -25.50 13.45 0.91
CA ALA A 225 -26.63 14.14 1.52
C ALA A 225 -26.87 15.50 0.85
N ASP A 226 -28.00 16.13 1.20
CA ASP A 226 -28.23 17.53 0.85
C ASP A 226 -27.14 18.40 1.47
N CYS A 227 -26.62 19.38 0.72
CA CYS A 227 -25.55 20.23 1.22
C CYS A 227 -26.06 21.15 2.33
N SER A 228 -25.29 21.34 3.36
CA SER A 228 -25.62 22.22 4.50
C SER A 228 -25.75 23.70 4.08
N LYS A 229 -26.71 24.41 4.64
CA LYS A 229 -27.02 25.79 4.25
C LYS A 229 -26.42 26.84 5.19
N GLY A 230 -25.24 26.66 5.75
CA GLY A 230 -24.64 27.72 6.57
C GLY A 230 -23.49 27.26 7.47
N HIS A 231 -22.68 28.21 7.91
CA HIS A 231 -21.44 27.95 8.69
C HIS A 231 -21.69 27.57 10.16
N ASP A 232 -22.91 27.68 10.67
CA ASP A 232 -23.24 27.50 12.10
C ASP A 232 -23.98 26.19 12.43
N ASP A 233 -24.35 25.38 11.44
CA ASP A 233 -25.04 24.11 11.69
C ASP A 233 -24.06 22.99 12.06
N ALA A 234 -24.41 22.24 13.10
CA ALA A 234 -23.67 21.01 13.48
C ALA A 234 -23.55 20.01 12.32
N ALA A 235 -24.48 20.05 11.36
CA ALA A 235 -24.49 19.29 10.12
C ALA A 235 -23.35 19.68 9.16
N VAL A 236 -22.92 20.95 9.11
CA VAL A 236 -21.77 21.38 8.27
C VAL A 236 -20.52 20.59 8.60
N GLY A 237 -20.45 20.12 9.82
CA GLY A 237 -19.35 19.32 10.29
C GLY A 237 -19.12 18.01 9.54
N GLU A 238 -20.13 17.37 9.01
CA GLU A 238 -20.06 16.05 8.37
C GLU A 238 -19.73 16.11 6.88
N GLN A 239 -19.66 17.30 6.30
CA GLN A 239 -19.44 17.55 4.87
C GLN A 239 -18.18 18.38 4.59
N PHE A 240 -17.38 18.70 5.60
CA PHE A 240 -16.17 19.49 5.44
C PHE A 240 -14.92 18.60 5.37
N PHE A 241 -14.20 18.72 4.26
CA PHE A 241 -13.01 17.94 3.98
C PHE A 241 -11.83 18.83 3.65
N LYS A 242 -10.62 18.33 3.88
CA LYS A 242 -9.36 18.97 3.53
C LYS A 242 -8.57 18.09 2.59
N TYR A 243 -8.12 18.64 1.47
CA TYR A 243 -7.23 17.98 0.53
C TYR A 243 -5.80 18.46 0.74
N THR A 244 -4.92 17.58 1.19
CA THR A 244 -3.58 17.91 1.65
C THR A 244 -2.53 17.85 0.54
N THR A 245 -1.34 18.42 0.78
CA THR A 245 -0.18 18.28 -0.10
C THR A 245 0.25 16.82 -0.27
N ARG A 246 -0.04 15.96 0.70
CA ARG A 246 0.18 14.51 0.64
C ARG A 246 -0.84 13.76 -0.21
N LYS A 247 -1.74 14.48 -0.89
CA LYS A 247 -2.80 13.88 -1.71
C LYS A 247 -3.82 13.07 -0.91
N GLU A 248 -4.05 13.40 0.33
CA GLU A 248 -5.07 12.80 1.19
C GLU A 248 -6.33 13.66 1.21
N ILE A 249 -7.51 13.04 1.32
CA ILE A 249 -8.75 13.72 1.64
C ILE A 249 -9.07 13.42 3.10
N LYS A 250 -8.88 14.43 3.96
CA LYS A 250 -9.09 14.33 5.41
C LYS A 250 -10.46 14.86 5.81
N PHE A 251 -11.06 14.23 6.82
CA PHE A 251 -12.27 14.72 7.43
C PHE A 251 -11.92 15.77 8.49
N LYS A 252 -12.19 17.04 8.19
CA LYS A 252 -11.93 18.20 9.08
C LYS A 252 -10.50 18.16 9.70
N ASN A 253 -10.44 18.46 10.99
CA ASN A 253 -9.21 18.40 11.81
C ASN A 253 -9.03 17.03 12.50
N ARG A 254 -9.69 15.98 12.03
CA ARG A 254 -9.56 14.62 12.55
C ARG A 254 -8.49 13.85 11.79
N ARG A 255 -7.90 12.88 12.43
CA ARG A 255 -6.98 11.94 11.77
C ARG A 255 -7.76 10.82 11.06
N LEU A 256 -8.79 11.18 10.31
CA LEU A 256 -9.59 10.27 9.50
C LEU A 256 -9.50 10.70 8.03
N CYS A 257 -9.09 9.78 7.18
CA CYS A 257 -8.89 9.97 5.75
C CYS A 257 -9.84 9.10 4.92
N PHE A 258 -10.15 9.54 3.70
CA PHE A 258 -10.80 8.66 2.72
C PHE A 258 -9.87 7.52 2.36
N ASP A 259 -10.39 6.30 2.42
CA ASP A 259 -9.68 5.07 2.16
C ASP A 259 -10.47 4.18 1.20
N VAL A 260 -9.77 3.48 0.31
CA VAL A 260 -10.35 2.49 -0.61
C VAL A 260 -9.88 1.12 -0.18
N PRO A 261 -10.70 0.37 0.61
CA PRO A 261 -10.27 -0.88 1.22
C PRO A 261 -10.09 -2.04 0.23
N GLU A 262 -10.69 -1.92 -0.98
CA GLU A 262 -10.71 -3.00 -1.96
C GLU A 262 -10.48 -2.48 -3.38
N ASN A 263 -9.65 -3.18 -4.15
CA ASN A 263 -9.43 -2.88 -5.57
C ASN A 263 -10.46 -3.61 -6.46
N ARG A 264 -11.72 -3.17 -6.41
CA ARG A 264 -12.79 -3.68 -7.27
C ARG A 264 -13.78 -2.58 -7.66
N LEU A 265 -14.50 -2.80 -8.76
CA LEU A 265 -15.61 -1.93 -9.14
C LEU A 265 -16.68 -1.92 -8.05
N LYS A 266 -17.29 -0.77 -7.82
CA LYS A 266 -18.28 -0.53 -6.77
C LYS A 266 -17.72 -0.69 -5.34
N ALA A 267 -16.39 -0.70 -5.15
CA ALA A 267 -15.81 -0.63 -3.81
C ALA A 267 -16.29 0.63 -3.08
N PRO A 268 -16.70 0.54 -1.83
CA PRO A 268 -17.07 1.71 -1.05
C PRO A 268 -15.83 2.57 -0.76
N VAL A 269 -16.05 3.86 -0.52
CA VAL A 269 -15.06 4.72 0.13
C VAL A 269 -15.42 4.80 1.61
N ILE A 270 -14.43 4.58 2.46
CA ILE A 270 -14.62 4.60 3.91
C ILE A 270 -13.75 5.65 4.57
N LEU A 271 -14.04 5.98 5.83
CA LEU A 271 -13.10 6.66 6.71
C LEU A 271 -12.17 5.64 7.37
N TYR A 272 -10.90 5.95 7.41
CA TYR A 272 -9.90 5.19 8.15
C TYR A 272 -8.86 6.13 8.77
N SER A 273 -8.17 5.70 9.83
CA SER A 273 -7.07 6.49 10.42
C SER A 273 -6.07 6.88 9.34
N CYS A 274 -5.73 8.17 9.28
CA CYS A 274 -4.72 8.65 8.36
C CYS A 274 -3.35 8.05 8.71
N HIS A 275 -2.79 7.27 7.80
CA HIS A 275 -1.51 6.60 8.02
C HIS A 275 -0.32 7.30 7.35
N ASP A 276 -0.57 8.40 6.64
CA ASP A 276 0.45 9.26 5.98
C ASP A 276 1.34 8.53 4.94
N MET A 277 0.98 7.29 4.56
CA MET A 277 1.72 6.44 3.60
C MET A 277 1.15 6.44 2.18
N GLN A 278 0.18 7.31 1.90
CA GLN A 278 -0.55 7.35 0.62
C GLN A 278 -1.33 6.04 0.35
N GLY A 279 -0.91 5.18 -0.56
CA GLY A 279 -1.56 3.89 -0.82
C GLY A 279 -3.08 4.02 -1.03
N ASN A 280 -3.87 3.29 -0.23
CA ASN A 280 -5.34 3.33 -0.26
C ASN A 280 -5.95 4.69 0.10
N GLN A 281 -5.16 5.62 0.63
CA GLN A 281 -5.57 6.97 1.01
C GLN A 281 -5.05 8.05 0.05
N ALA A 282 -4.40 7.64 -1.05
CA ALA A 282 -3.92 8.55 -2.08
C ALA A 282 -5.05 8.96 -3.03
N TRP A 283 -5.22 10.26 -3.22
CA TRP A 283 -6.24 10.83 -4.10
C TRP A 283 -5.64 11.89 -5.01
N ARG A 284 -6.15 12.01 -6.21
CA ARG A 284 -5.79 13.07 -7.15
C ARG A 284 -7.05 13.80 -7.59
N TYR A 285 -7.17 15.06 -7.24
CA TYR A 285 -8.22 15.92 -7.75
C TYR A 285 -7.74 16.62 -9.03
N ASN A 286 -8.45 16.42 -10.12
CA ASN A 286 -8.20 17.11 -11.39
C ASN A 286 -9.23 18.25 -11.55
N SER A 287 -8.82 19.49 -11.34
CA SER A 287 -9.71 20.66 -11.43
C SER A 287 -10.23 20.95 -12.83
N LYS A 288 -9.59 20.46 -13.90
CA LYS A 288 -10.05 20.63 -15.29
C LYS A 288 -11.16 19.65 -15.64
N THR A 289 -11.01 18.39 -15.26
CA THR A 289 -12.02 17.34 -15.48
C THR A 289 -13.01 17.23 -14.34
N MET A 290 -12.72 17.84 -13.20
CA MET A 290 -13.48 17.75 -11.93
C MET A 290 -13.59 16.33 -11.39
N GLN A 291 -12.65 15.45 -11.74
CA GLN A 291 -12.63 14.08 -11.25
C GLN A 291 -11.72 13.93 -10.02
N ILE A 292 -12.17 13.10 -9.09
CA ILE A 292 -11.40 12.62 -7.94
C ILE A 292 -10.96 11.21 -8.28
N VAL A 293 -9.66 11.02 -8.50
CA VAL A 293 -9.05 9.77 -8.96
C VAL A 293 -8.28 9.13 -7.82
N HIS A 294 -8.46 7.83 -7.63
CA HIS A 294 -7.63 7.02 -6.75
C HIS A 294 -6.50 6.38 -7.59
N PRO A 295 -5.25 6.86 -7.46
CA PRO A 295 -4.18 6.50 -8.39
C PRO A 295 -3.76 5.02 -8.29
N VAL A 296 -3.94 4.39 -7.13
CA VAL A 296 -3.55 2.98 -6.91
C VAL A 296 -4.46 2.02 -7.68
N THR A 297 -5.77 2.29 -7.70
CA THR A 297 -6.74 1.45 -8.42
C THR A 297 -7.02 1.93 -9.84
N ASN A 298 -6.54 3.12 -10.22
CA ASN A 298 -6.88 3.81 -11.47
C ASN A 298 -8.38 4.03 -11.65
N MET A 299 -9.13 4.11 -10.55
CA MET A 299 -10.58 4.36 -10.55
C MET A 299 -10.91 5.78 -10.10
N CYS A 300 -12.10 6.24 -10.47
CA CYS A 300 -12.65 7.53 -10.10
C CYS A 300 -13.77 7.37 -9.06
N LEU A 301 -13.90 8.36 -8.19
CA LEU A 301 -15.05 8.50 -7.32
C LEU A 301 -16.30 8.73 -8.17
N ASP A 302 -17.29 7.86 -8.03
CA ASP A 302 -18.58 7.88 -8.74
C ASP A 302 -19.73 7.83 -7.74
N ALA A 303 -20.95 8.09 -8.19
CA ALA A 303 -22.11 8.18 -7.33
C ALA A 303 -23.37 7.52 -7.90
N ASP A 304 -24.15 6.88 -7.01
CA ASP A 304 -25.54 6.55 -7.21
C ASP A 304 -26.40 7.52 -6.39
N PHE A 305 -27.03 8.49 -7.06
CA PHE A 305 -27.79 9.53 -6.42
C PHE A 305 -29.13 9.03 -5.83
N SER A 306 -29.66 7.94 -6.38
CA SER A 306 -30.91 7.34 -5.89
C SER A 306 -30.68 6.62 -4.55
N ARG A 307 -29.51 6.02 -4.39
CA ARG A 307 -29.09 5.32 -3.18
C ARG A 307 -28.32 6.20 -2.20
N ARG A 308 -27.94 7.39 -2.65
CA ARG A 308 -27.08 8.33 -1.90
C ARG A 308 -25.72 7.69 -1.52
N GLU A 309 -25.15 6.91 -2.42
CA GLU A 309 -23.89 6.18 -2.25
C GLU A 309 -22.79 6.81 -3.12
N VAL A 310 -21.55 6.76 -2.63
CA VAL A 310 -20.34 6.98 -3.41
C VAL A 310 -19.51 5.70 -3.42
N PHE A 311 -18.83 5.46 -4.53
CA PHE A 311 -18.05 4.23 -4.75
C PHE A 311 -16.98 4.44 -5.81
N MET A 312 -16.10 3.47 -5.96
CA MET A 312 -15.07 3.47 -6.98
C MET A 312 -15.56 2.85 -8.30
N GLN A 313 -15.28 3.51 -9.41
CA GLN A 313 -15.68 3.06 -10.76
C GLN A 313 -14.59 3.40 -11.78
N SER A 314 -14.54 2.68 -12.92
CA SER A 314 -13.67 3.05 -14.04
C SER A 314 -13.87 4.49 -14.44
N CYS A 315 -12.77 5.24 -14.59
CA CYS A 315 -12.84 6.65 -14.95
C CYS A 315 -13.43 6.85 -16.36
N ASN A 316 -14.42 7.71 -16.48
CA ASN A 316 -15.04 8.06 -17.75
C ASN A 316 -15.34 9.58 -17.78
N LEU A 317 -14.70 10.30 -18.68
CA LEU A 317 -14.86 11.75 -18.82
C LEU A 317 -16.27 12.18 -19.28
N ASN A 318 -17.07 11.27 -19.81
CA ASN A 318 -18.43 11.55 -20.25
C ASN A 318 -19.48 11.38 -19.13
N LEU A 319 -19.11 10.79 -17.99
CA LEU A 319 -20.03 10.60 -16.87
C LEU A 319 -20.03 11.80 -15.94
N LEU A 320 -21.18 12.47 -15.85
CA LEU A 320 -21.36 13.61 -14.94
C LEU A 320 -21.39 13.19 -13.47
N SER A 321 -21.73 11.92 -13.19
CA SER A 321 -21.71 11.33 -11.83
C SER A 321 -20.30 11.23 -11.24
N GLN A 322 -19.26 11.34 -12.06
CA GLN A 322 -17.86 11.36 -11.64
C GLN A 322 -17.29 12.78 -11.52
N ARG A 323 -18.10 13.82 -11.68
CA ARG A 323 -17.65 15.22 -11.61
C ARG A 323 -18.01 15.87 -10.29
N TRP A 324 -16.99 16.40 -9.63
CA TRP A 324 -17.06 16.95 -8.29
C TRP A 324 -16.44 18.35 -8.24
N SER A 325 -17.12 19.31 -7.63
CA SER A 325 -16.44 20.51 -7.17
C SER A 325 -15.90 20.26 -5.77
N PHE A 326 -14.67 20.70 -5.51
CA PHE A 326 -14.06 20.54 -4.20
C PHE A 326 -13.65 21.91 -3.65
N GLY A 327 -14.35 22.37 -2.65
CA GLY A 327 -14.09 23.53 -1.81
C GLY A 327 -13.32 24.71 -2.42
N ALA A 328 -12.75 25.55 -1.59
CA ALA A 328 -11.85 26.63 -1.98
C ALA A 328 -10.38 26.18 -1.94
N ILE A 329 -9.52 26.81 -2.74
CA ILE A 329 -8.06 26.72 -2.59
C ILE A 329 -7.70 27.48 -1.31
N VAL A 330 -6.89 26.86 -0.47
CA VAL A 330 -6.32 27.51 0.70
C VAL A 330 -5.03 28.21 0.24
N ASP A 331 -5.04 29.53 0.27
CA ASP A 331 -3.84 30.31 0.00
C ASP A 331 -2.80 30.04 1.10
N SER A 332 -1.62 29.61 0.69
CA SER A 332 -0.48 29.28 1.55
C SER A 332 0.22 30.52 2.08
#